data_618e4754eac8ab8d735f6c5cd0b46454
#
_entry.id   618e4754eac8ab8d735f6c5cd0b46454
#
_cell.length_a   1.000
_cell.length_b   1.000
_cell.length_c   1.000
_cell.angle_alpha   90.00
_cell.angle_beta   90.00
_cell.angle_gamma   90.00
#
_symmetry.space_group_name_H-M   'P 1'
#
loop_
_entity.id
_entity.type
_entity.pdbx_description
1 polymer ?
#
loop_
_entity_poly.entity_id
_entity_poly.type
_entity_poly.pdbx_seq_one_letter_code
_entity_poly.pdbx_strand_id
1 'polypeptide(L)'
;MVRIELSIVKLEYCKKILYPTPFELHFSNAHLQWYLDNPADYIRKMKGTDKDLAAHFTIIKAYGIVLYGTGINEVFADVPRDNYIDSIWTDIEGARDEILENPVYIILNLCRVAAFLKDDLILSKKQGGDWGLQNLAPRFHALISEALQCYASGEDMKADPDEAKAFADDMLPMIENLRANLH
;
A
#
# COMPACT_ATOMS: atom_id res chain seq x y z
N MET A 1 10.67 -0.83 16.21
CA MET A 1 11.60 0.06 15.48
C MET A 1 10.78 1.00 14.61
N VAL A 2 11.04 2.31 14.64
CA VAL A 2 10.35 3.26 13.74
C VAL A 2 10.85 2.98 12.30
N ARG A 3 9.94 2.69 11.39
CA ARG A 3 10.26 2.54 9.96
C ARG A 3 10.01 3.89 9.30
N ILE A 4 11.01 4.38 8.56
CA ILE A 4 10.87 5.60 7.75
C ILE A 4 10.89 5.17 6.30
N GLU A 5 9.91 5.66 5.55
CA GLU A 5 9.88 5.61 4.10
C GLU A 5 9.80 7.04 3.58
N LEU A 6 10.62 7.37 2.59
CA LEU A 6 10.75 8.72 2.04
C LEU A 6 10.91 8.65 0.54
N SER A 7 10.11 9.41 -0.19
CA SER A 7 10.30 9.65 -1.61
C SER A 7 10.43 11.14 -1.89
N ILE A 8 11.43 11.52 -2.69
CA ILE A 8 11.61 12.88 -3.19
C ILE A 8 11.11 12.91 -4.63
N VAL A 9 10.07 13.69 -4.84
CA VAL A 9 9.40 13.84 -6.14
C VAL A 9 9.41 15.29 -6.56
N LYS A 10 9.68 15.57 -7.85
CA LYS A 10 9.61 16.94 -8.37
C LYS A 10 8.19 17.48 -8.33
N LEU A 11 8.05 18.75 -7.99
CA LEU A 11 6.77 19.44 -7.91
C LEU A 11 5.95 19.32 -9.20
N GLU A 12 6.61 19.32 -10.37
CA GLU A 12 5.95 19.15 -11.66
C GLU A 12 5.20 17.81 -11.77
N TYR A 13 5.74 16.71 -11.21
CA TYR A 13 5.11 15.40 -11.20
C TYR A 13 4.01 15.27 -10.15
N CYS A 14 4.07 16.05 -9.09
CA CYS A 14 2.98 16.16 -8.12
C CYS A 14 1.79 16.94 -8.71
N LYS A 15 2.06 18.00 -9.50
CA LYS A 15 1.04 18.86 -10.13
C LYS A 15 0.44 18.28 -11.42
N LYS A 16 1.22 17.48 -12.13
CA LYS A 16 0.79 16.77 -13.35
C LYS A 16 1.17 15.30 -13.19
N ILE A 17 0.21 14.50 -12.76
CA ILE A 17 0.43 13.09 -12.50
C ILE A 17 0.94 12.38 -13.75
N LEU A 18 2.13 11.83 -13.66
CA LEU A 18 2.68 10.85 -14.60
C LEU A 18 2.57 9.47 -13.93
N TYR A 19 2.32 8.43 -14.72
CA TYR A 19 2.16 7.09 -14.21
C TYR A 19 2.91 6.07 -15.08
N PRO A 20 3.84 5.26 -14.51
CA PRO A 20 4.39 5.35 -13.15
C PRO A 20 5.06 6.68 -12.85
N THR A 21 4.98 7.13 -11.58
CA THR A 21 5.47 8.46 -11.18
C THR A 21 7.00 8.47 -11.03
N PRO A 22 7.72 9.42 -11.68
CA PRO A 22 9.16 9.55 -11.49
C PRO A 22 9.51 10.08 -10.11
N PHE A 23 10.60 9.55 -9.51
CA PHE A 23 11.18 10.05 -8.27
C PHE A 23 12.67 10.32 -8.40
N GLU A 24 13.18 11.27 -7.63
CA GLU A 24 14.60 11.66 -7.58
C GLU A 24 15.37 10.90 -6.51
N LEU A 25 14.70 10.44 -5.48
CA LEU A 25 15.24 9.61 -4.41
C LEU A 25 14.09 8.85 -3.75
N HIS A 26 14.32 7.57 -3.47
CA HIS A 26 13.49 6.79 -2.56
C HIS A 26 14.37 6.21 -1.46
N PHE A 27 13.89 6.22 -0.22
CA PHE A 27 14.57 5.60 0.92
C PHE A 27 13.58 4.78 1.74
N SER A 28 13.97 3.56 2.06
CA SER A 28 13.33 2.72 3.05
C SER A 28 14.39 2.01 3.89
N ASN A 29 14.00 1.38 4.98
CA ASN A 29 14.93 0.62 5.82
C ASN A 29 15.65 -0.50 5.05
N ALA A 30 15.08 -1.04 3.98
CA ALA A 30 15.72 -2.03 3.12
C ALA A 30 16.99 -1.49 2.45
N HIS A 31 17.07 -0.18 2.24
CA HIS A 31 18.17 0.49 1.58
C HIS A 31 19.24 1.02 2.57
N LEU A 32 18.98 0.91 3.89
CA LEU A 32 19.84 1.53 4.91
C LEU A 32 21.30 1.10 4.78
N GLN A 33 21.56 -0.19 4.57
CA GLN A 33 22.94 -0.69 4.47
C GLN A 33 23.65 -0.10 3.25
N TRP A 34 23.01 -0.07 2.08
CA TRP A 34 23.60 0.57 0.89
C TRP A 34 23.90 2.05 1.12
N TYR A 35 22.94 2.78 1.75
CA TYR A 35 23.17 4.18 2.10
C TYR A 35 24.37 4.37 3.05
N LEU A 36 24.52 3.51 4.07
CA LEU A 36 25.63 3.59 5.01
C LEU A 36 26.97 3.26 4.37
N ASP A 37 27.01 2.29 3.48
CA ASP A 37 28.25 1.85 2.81
C ASP A 37 28.73 2.87 1.77
N ASN A 38 27.84 3.46 1.00
CA ASN A 38 28.17 4.43 -0.04
C ASN A 38 27.04 5.42 -0.33
N PRO A 39 26.88 6.49 0.49
CA PRO A 39 25.82 7.48 0.32
C PRO A 39 25.81 8.16 -1.05
N ALA A 40 26.98 8.45 -1.61
CA ALA A 40 27.08 9.12 -2.90
C ALA A 40 26.61 8.24 -4.06
N ASP A 41 26.93 6.95 -4.03
CA ASP A 41 26.46 5.99 -5.01
C ASP A 41 24.95 5.76 -4.89
N TYR A 42 24.47 5.63 -3.65
CA TYR A 42 23.03 5.51 -3.35
C TYR A 42 22.24 6.70 -3.94
N ILE A 43 22.58 7.93 -3.57
CA ILE A 43 21.90 9.15 -4.05
C ILE A 43 21.95 9.26 -5.57
N ARG A 44 23.05 8.88 -6.18
CA ARG A 44 23.20 8.94 -7.64
C ARG A 44 22.32 7.93 -8.37
N LYS A 45 22.18 6.71 -7.83
CA LYS A 45 21.52 5.58 -8.50
C LYS A 45 20.05 5.43 -8.12
N MET A 46 19.64 5.87 -6.92
CA MET A 46 18.29 5.71 -6.41
C MET A 46 17.35 6.73 -7.04
N LYS A 47 17.14 6.57 -8.34
CA LYS A 47 16.18 7.32 -9.16
C LYS A 47 15.42 6.35 -10.03
N GLY A 48 14.17 6.64 -10.32
CA GLY A 48 13.36 5.75 -11.13
C GLY A 48 11.93 6.23 -11.28
N THR A 49 11.07 5.29 -11.58
CA THR A 49 9.61 5.46 -11.58
C THR A 49 8.99 4.44 -10.65
N ASP A 50 7.89 4.83 -10.00
CA ASP A 50 7.20 3.99 -9.05
C ASP A 50 5.67 4.09 -9.25
N LYS A 51 5.01 2.96 -9.36
CA LYS A 51 3.55 2.85 -9.43
C LYS A 51 2.91 3.21 -8.09
N ASP A 52 3.54 2.82 -6.98
CA ASP A 52 3.01 3.01 -5.63
C ASP A 52 2.88 4.48 -5.22
N LEU A 53 3.61 5.39 -5.87
CA LEU A 53 3.45 6.82 -5.65
C LEU A 53 2.04 7.34 -6.01
N ALA A 54 1.28 6.66 -6.86
CA ALA A 54 -0.11 7.01 -7.11
C ALA A 54 -0.98 6.74 -5.86
N ALA A 55 -0.75 5.61 -5.19
CA ALA A 55 -1.41 5.32 -3.90
C ALA A 55 -0.95 6.30 -2.81
N HIS A 56 0.35 6.59 -2.72
CA HIS A 56 0.89 7.56 -1.78
C HIS A 56 0.26 8.95 -1.95
N PHE A 57 0.16 9.48 -3.17
CA PHE A 57 -0.43 10.79 -3.42
C PHE A 57 -1.92 10.83 -3.06
N THR A 58 -2.65 9.75 -3.36
CA THR A 58 -4.06 9.61 -2.98
C THR A 58 -4.24 9.65 -1.47
N ILE A 59 -3.41 8.91 -0.73
CA ILE A 59 -3.41 8.88 0.73
C ILE A 59 -2.98 10.23 1.32
N ILE A 60 -1.95 10.88 0.76
CA ILE A 60 -1.51 12.21 1.19
C ILE A 60 -2.64 13.23 1.02
N LYS A 61 -3.38 13.19 -0.08
CA LYS A 61 -4.52 14.12 -0.28
C LYS A 61 -5.64 13.87 0.72
N ALA A 62 -5.88 12.64 1.12
CA ALA A 62 -6.94 12.29 2.06
C ALA A 62 -6.55 12.56 3.52
N TYR A 63 -5.30 12.29 3.91
CA TYR A 63 -4.88 12.21 5.31
C TYR A 63 -3.51 12.83 5.61
N GLY A 64 -2.82 13.39 4.62
CA GLY A 64 -1.48 13.91 4.77
C GLY A 64 -1.40 15.12 5.71
N ILE A 65 -0.23 15.31 6.30
CA ILE A 65 0.10 16.46 7.16
C ILE A 65 1.24 17.23 6.53
N VAL A 66 1.06 18.54 6.37
CA VAL A 66 2.13 19.44 5.89
C VAL A 66 3.09 19.69 7.04
N LEU A 67 4.32 19.21 6.92
CA LEU A 67 5.38 19.51 7.89
C LEU A 67 6.06 20.84 7.58
N TYR A 68 6.17 21.20 6.29
CA TYR A 68 6.79 22.45 5.85
C TYR A 68 6.35 22.79 4.42
N GLY A 69 6.19 24.07 4.11
CA GLY A 69 5.96 24.58 2.77
C GLY A 69 4.48 24.74 2.40
N THR A 70 4.18 24.52 1.13
CA THR A 70 2.88 24.78 0.52
C THR A 70 1.85 23.70 0.90
N GLY A 71 0.57 24.06 0.92
CA GLY A 71 -0.53 23.15 1.26
C GLY A 71 -0.70 21.98 0.29
N ILE A 72 -1.19 20.86 0.79
CA ILE A 72 -1.32 19.59 0.03
C ILE A 72 -2.07 19.79 -1.29
N ASN A 73 -3.21 20.48 -1.26
CA ASN A 73 -4.06 20.69 -2.44
C ASN A 73 -3.44 21.62 -3.50
N GLU A 74 -2.43 22.40 -3.13
CA GLU A 74 -1.67 23.24 -4.07
C GLU A 74 -0.49 22.49 -4.70
N VAL A 75 -0.03 21.43 -4.03
CA VAL A 75 1.11 20.58 -4.45
C VAL A 75 0.64 19.39 -5.25
N PHE A 76 -0.38 18.66 -4.79
CA PHE A 76 -0.80 17.39 -5.37
C PHE A 76 -2.09 17.52 -6.16
N ALA A 77 -2.02 17.23 -7.47
CA ALA A 77 -3.20 17.04 -8.31
C ALA A 77 -3.96 15.76 -7.90
N ASP A 78 -5.19 15.62 -8.41
CA ASP A 78 -5.94 14.38 -8.23
C ASP A 78 -5.31 13.27 -9.07
N VAL A 79 -5.11 12.11 -8.43
CA VAL A 79 -4.64 10.91 -9.12
C VAL A 79 -5.80 10.34 -9.93
N PRO A 80 -5.62 10.06 -11.23
CA PRO A 80 -6.64 9.34 -12.01
C PRO A 80 -7.00 8.02 -11.33
N ARG A 81 -8.31 7.71 -11.26
CA ARG A 81 -8.82 6.52 -10.57
C ARG A 81 -8.15 5.23 -11.05
N ASP A 82 -7.97 5.09 -12.37
CA ASP A 82 -7.35 3.90 -12.96
C ASP A 82 -5.90 3.72 -12.53
N ASN A 83 -5.14 4.83 -12.39
CA ASN A 83 -3.77 4.79 -11.91
C ASN A 83 -3.70 4.37 -10.44
N TYR A 84 -4.64 4.84 -9.62
CA TYR A 84 -4.73 4.42 -8.22
C TYR A 84 -5.10 2.93 -8.12
N ILE A 85 -6.07 2.45 -8.91
CA ILE A 85 -6.46 1.04 -8.94
C ILE A 85 -5.30 0.16 -9.38
N ASP A 86 -4.56 0.54 -10.42
CA ASP A 86 -3.39 -0.23 -10.87
C ASP A 86 -2.27 -0.24 -9.81
N SER A 87 -2.05 0.90 -9.13
CA SER A 87 -1.08 1.02 -8.04
C SER A 87 -1.41 0.04 -6.89
N ILE A 88 -2.63 0.12 -6.34
CA ILE A 88 -3.02 -0.74 -5.20
C ILE A 88 -3.17 -2.22 -5.58
N TRP A 89 -3.40 -2.52 -6.86
CA TRP A 89 -3.39 -3.89 -7.37
C TRP A 89 -1.98 -4.46 -7.38
N THR A 90 -1.00 -3.69 -7.82
CA THR A 90 0.42 -4.11 -7.84
C THR A 90 0.91 -4.53 -6.45
N ASP A 91 0.38 -3.92 -5.37
CA ASP A 91 0.71 -4.27 -3.99
C ASP A 91 0.20 -5.65 -3.54
N ILE A 92 -0.75 -6.23 -4.27
CA ILE A 92 -1.44 -7.46 -3.84
C ILE A 92 -1.48 -8.56 -4.90
N GLU A 93 -1.05 -8.30 -6.14
CA GLU A 93 -1.11 -9.30 -7.22
C GLU A 93 -0.29 -10.56 -6.91
N GLY A 94 0.78 -10.44 -6.12
CA GLY A 94 1.61 -11.52 -5.61
C GLY A 94 1.13 -12.14 -4.29
N ALA A 95 -0.03 -11.73 -3.76
CA ALA A 95 -0.48 -12.05 -2.41
C ALA A 95 -0.48 -13.55 -2.08
N ARG A 96 -0.80 -14.41 -3.05
CA ARG A 96 -0.83 -15.87 -2.86
C ARG A 96 0.53 -16.45 -2.45
N ASP A 97 1.59 -15.93 -3.05
CA ASP A 97 2.95 -16.43 -2.81
C ASP A 97 3.59 -15.70 -1.61
N GLU A 98 3.24 -14.44 -1.38
CA GLU A 98 3.87 -13.58 -0.39
C GLU A 98 3.18 -13.61 0.97
N ILE A 99 1.95 -14.12 1.08
CA ILE A 99 1.14 -14.04 2.30
C ILE A 99 1.79 -14.74 3.49
N LEU A 100 2.61 -15.75 3.27
CA LEU A 100 3.32 -16.48 4.34
C LEU A 100 4.57 -15.74 4.81
N GLU A 101 5.19 -14.92 3.95
CA GLU A 101 6.37 -14.13 4.29
C GLU A 101 5.99 -12.81 4.99
N ASN A 102 4.87 -12.19 4.56
CA ASN A 102 4.39 -10.92 5.08
C ASN A 102 2.88 -10.92 5.40
N PRO A 103 2.40 -11.83 6.28
CA PRO A 103 0.96 -12.05 6.45
C PRO A 103 0.19 -10.79 6.87
N VAL A 104 0.68 -10.03 7.83
CA VAL A 104 0.03 -8.79 8.29
C VAL A 104 -0.13 -7.79 7.15
N TYR A 105 0.92 -7.62 6.34
CA TYR A 105 0.91 -6.68 5.22
C TYR A 105 -0.11 -7.10 4.16
N ILE A 106 -0.05 -8.34 3.72
CA ILE A 106 -0.90 -8.87 2.64
C ILE A 106 -2.37 -8.91 3.06
N ILE A 107 -2.69 -9.49 4.24
CA ILE A 107 -4.07 -9.62 4.72
C ILE A 107 -4.74 -8.23 4.81
N LEU A 108 -4.08 -7.26 5.44
CA LEU A 108 -4.67 -5.94 5.62
C LEU A 108 -4.72 -5.13 4.33
N ASN A 109 -3.79 -5.33 3.37
CA ASN A 109 -3.87 -4.69 2.06
C ASN A 109 -4.97 -5.31 1.18
N LEU A 110 -5.16 -6.62 1.18
CA LEU A 110 -6.30 -7.26 0.50
C LEU A 110 -7.63 -6.68 0.98
N CYS A 111 -7.80 -6.50 2.30
CA CYS A 111 -8.99 -5.84 2.86
C CYS A 111 -9.15 -4.39 2.39
N ARG A 112 -8.05 -3.61 2.34
CA ARG A 112 -8.06 -2.20 1.87
C ARG A 112 -8.46 -2.08 0.41
N VAL A 113 -7.87 -2.92 -0.45
CA VAL A 113 -8.15 -2.92 -1.88
C VAL A 113 -9.60 -3.31 -2.14
N ALA A 114 -10.11 -4.35 -1.45
CA ALA A 114 -11.51 -4.74 -1.53
C ALA A 114 -12.45 -3.61 -1.07
N ALA A 115 -12.14 -2.93 0.02
CA ALA A 115 -12.91 -1.80 0.53
C ALA A 115 -12.97 -0.63 -0.46
N PHE A 116 -11.85 -0.32 -1.13
CA PHE A 116 -11.83 0.72 -2.15
C PHE A 116 -12.66 0.34 -3.37
N LEU A 117 -12.47 -0.86 -3.91
CA LEU A 117 -13.17 -1.28 -5.13
C LEU A 117 -14.66 -1.46 -4.93
N LYS A 118 -15.10 -1.87 -3.72
CA LYS A 118 -16.51 -2.11 -3.40
C LYS A 118 -17.23 -0.86 -2.93
N ASP A 119 -16.60 -0.07 -2.05
CA ASP A 119 -17.26 1.00 -1.29
C ASP A 119 -16.58 2.39 -1.50
N ASP A 120 -15.58 2.49 -2.37
CA ASP A 120 -14.80 3.71 -2.67
C ASP A 120 -14.09 4.31 -1.44
N LEU A 121 -13.67 3.46 -0.50
CA LEU A 121 -13.08 3.87 0.77
C LEU A 121 -11.54 3.86 0.71
N ILE A 122 -10.92 5.00 0.98
CA ILE A 122 -9.46 5.10 1.17
C ILE A 122 -9.18 4.88 2.66
N LEU A 123 -8.63 3.71 3.01
CA LEU A 123 -8.48 3.26 4.39
C LEU A 123 -7.02 3.04 4.78
N SER A 124 -6.69 3.25 6.06
CA SER A 124 -5.47 2.72 6.68
C SER A 124 -5.52 1.20 6.78
N LYS A 125 -4.38 0.54 7.03
CA LYS A 125 -4.34 -0.93 7.26
C LYS A 125 -5.30 -1.35 8.38
N LYS A 126 -5.29 -0.61 9.50
CA LYS A 126 -6.22 -0.87 10.60
C LYS A 126 -7.69 -0.78 10.15
N GLN A 127 -8.06 0.32 9.51
CA GLN A 127 -9.43 0.51 9.03
C GLN A 127 -9.82 -0.54 7.96
N GLY A 128 -8.88 -0.95 7.11
CA GLY A 128 -9.10 -2.03 6.14
C GLY A 128 -9.41 -3.36 6.81
N GLY A 129 -8.66 -3.72 7.85
CA GLY A 129 -8.95 -4.90 8.65
C GLY A 129 -10.30 -4.82 9.38
N ASP A 130 -10.62 -3.65 9.99
CA ASP A 130 -11.92 -3.41 10.62
C ASP A 130 -13.07 -3.54 9.60
N TRP A 131 -12.89 -3.03 8.37
CA TRP A 131 -13.84 -3.21 7.28
C TRP A 131 -13.96 -4.70 6.88
N GLY A 132 -12.84 -5.42 6.81
CA GLY A 132 -12.81 -6.86 6.51
C GLY A 132 -13.63 -7.68 7.47
N LEU A 133 -13.54 -7.39 8.78
CA LEU A 133 -14.34 -8.06 9.81
C LEU A 133 -15.85 -7.82 9.66
N GLN A 134 -16.25 -6.73 9.03
CA GLN A 134 -17.68 -6.38 8.83
C GLN A 134 -18.25 -6.88 7.51
N ASN A 135 -17.41 -7.07 6.49
CA ASN A 135 -17.83 -7.25 5.11
C ASN A 135 -17.40 -8.55 4.45
N LEU A 136 -16.42 -9.26 5.04
CA LEU A 136 -15.90 -10.52 4.51
C LEU A 136 -16.48 -11.73 5.25
N ALA A 137 -16.31 -12.92 4.67
CA ALA A 137 -16.86 -14.15 5.23
C ALA A 137 -16.34 -14.42 6.66
N PRO A 138 -17.24 -14.82 7.61
CA PRO A 138 -16.87 -15.05 9.01
C PRO A 138 -15.72 -16.03 9.23
N ARG A 139 -15.50 -16.97 8.30
CA ARG A 139 -14.37 -17.91 8.37
C ARG A 139 -13.00 -17.24 8.39
N PHE A 140 -12.87 -16.01 7.90
CA PHE A 140 -11.62 -15.24 7.86
C PHE A 140 -11.46 -14.25 9.01
N HIS A 141 -12.49 -14.12 9.88
CA HIS A 141 -12.45 -13.12 10.96
C HIS A 141 -11.32 -13.40 11.97
N ALA A 142 -11.01 -14.66 12.26
CA ALA A 142 -9.90 -15.02 13.16
C ALA A 142 -8.56 -14.55 12.58
N LEU A 143 -8.29 -14.85 11.30
CA LEU A 143 -7.09 -14.46 10.58
C LEU A 143 -6.92 -12.93 10.52
N ILE A 144 -8.00 -12.21 10.16
CA ILE A 144 -7.98 -10.73 10.08
C ILE A 144 -7.76 -10.12 11.48
N SER A 145 -8.40 -10.69 12.51
CA SER A 145 -8.24 -10.21 13.90
C SER A 145 -6.81 -10.37 14.40
N GLU A 146 -6.17 -11.51 14.10
CA GLU A 146 -4.77 -11.75 14.44
C GLU A 146 -3.85 -10.76 13.71
N ALA A 147 -4.08 -10.53 12.39
CA ALA A 147 -3.33 -9.54 11.62
C ALA A 147 -3.46 -8.13 12.21
N LEU A 148 -4.66 -7.73 12.67
CA LEU A 148 -4.87 -6.45 13.35
C LEU A 148 -4.14 -6.35 14.69
N GLN A 149 -4.11 -7.42 15.47
CA GLN A 149 -3.39 -7.47 16.75
C GLN A 149 -1.88 -7.35 16.54
N CYS A 150 -1.32 -8.13 15.61
CA CYS A 150 0.10 -8.05 15.26
C CYS A 150 0.48 -6.69 14.68
N TYR A 151 -0.40 -6.09 13.85
CA TYR A 151 -0.20 -4.73 13.35
C TYR A 151 -0.13 -3.69 14.47
N ALA A 152 -0.98 -3.83 15.49
CA ALA A 152 -1.03 -2.90 16.63
C ALA A 152 0.14 -3.09 17.61
N SER A 153 0.56 -4.34 17.87
CA SER A 153 1.66 -4.65 18.80
C SER A 153 3.05 -4.51 18.13
N GLY A 154 3.12 -4.64 16.79
CA GLY A 154 4.38 -4.72 16.05
C GLY A 154 5.06 -6.09 16.16
N GLU A 155 4.35 -7.11 16.60
CA GLU A 155 4.82 -8.49 16.66
C GLU A 155 4.68 -9.19 15.30
N ASP A 156 5.51 -10.20 15.07
CA ASP A 156 5.43 -11.02 13.87
C ASP A 156 4.24 -11.98 13.94
N MET A 157 3.42 -11.99 12.89
CA MET A 157 2.32 -12.91 12.75
C MET A 157 2.81 -14.26 12.21
N LYS A 158 2.36 -15.36 12.82
CA LYS A 158 2.56 -16.73 12.33
C LYS A 158 1.24 -17.29 11.86
N ALA A 159 0.82 -16.89 10.66
CA ALA A 159 -0.42 -17.37 10.07
C ALA A 159 -0.36 -18.88 9.76
N ASP A 160 -1.47 -19.57 9.98
CA ASP A 160 -1.65 -20.93 9.46
C ASP A 160 -1.55 -20.91 7.93
N PRO A 161 -0.67 -21.73 7.32
CA PRO A 161 -0.44 -21.67 5.88
C PRO A 161 -1.67 -21.96 5.02
N ASP A 162 -2.52 -22.89 5.46
CA ASP A 162 -3.70 -23.31 4.69
C ASP A 162 -4.78 -22.21 4.79
N GLU A 163 -4.97 -21.62 5.98
CA GLU A 163 -5.91 -20.53 6.19
C GLU A 163 -5.50 -19.26 5.45
N ALA A 164 -4.22 -18.89 5.52
CA ALA A 164 -3.69 -17.72 4.84
C ALA A 164 -3.80 -17.83 3.31
N LYS A 165 -3.44 -18.99 2.74
CA LYS A 165 -3.59 -19.23 1.31
C LYS A 165 -5.04 -19.26 0.88
N ALA A 166 -5.92 -19.89 1.65
CA ALA A 166 -7.36 -19.89 1.36
C ALA A 166 -7.94 -18.48 1.36
N PHE A 167 -7.45 -17.60 2.24
CA PHE A 167 -7.84 -16.19 2.24
C PHE A 167 -7.40 -15.48 0.96
N ALA A 168 -6.14 -15.64 0.54
CA ALA A 168 -5.66 -15.03 -0.70
C ALA A 168 -6.39 -15.59 -1.93
N ASP A 169 -6.66 -16.91 -1.97
CA ASP A 169 -7.38 -17.60 -3.06
C ASP A 169 -8.84 -17.13 -3.19
N ASP A 170 -9.48 -16.70 -2.12
CA ASP A 170 -10.82 -16.10 -2.14
C ASP A 170 -10.79 -14.60 -2.51
N MET A 171 -9.83 -13.87 -1.93
CA MET A 171 -9.78 -12.43 -2.07
C MET A 171 -9.35 -11.98 -3.47
N LEU A 172 -8.32 -12.62 -4.06
CA LEU A 172 -7.81 -12.20 -5.38
C LEU A 172 -8.86 -12.28 -6.48
N PRO A 173 -9.59 -13.40 -6.68
CA PRO A 173 -10.65 -13.46 -7.69
C PRO A 173 -11.80 -12.48 -7.40
N MET A 174 -12.15 -12.26 -6.14
CA MET A 174 -13.16 -11.26 -5.76
C MET A 174 -12.73 -9.85 -6.18
N ILE A 175 -11.48 -9.48 -5.89
CA ILE A 175 -10.90 -8.17 -6.24
C ILE A 175 -10.81 -8.02 -7.77
N GLU A 176 -10.36 -9.06 -8.50
CA GLU A 176 -10.33 -9.06 -9.96
C GLU A 176 -11.72 -8.83 -10.58
N ASN A 177 -12.74 -9.51 -10.06
CA ASN A 177 -14.13 -9.31 -10.49
C ASN A 177 -14.62 -7.87 -10.23
N LEU A 178 -14.29 -7.30 -9.05
CA LEU A 178 -14.63 -5.91 -8.75
C LEU A 178 -13.94 -4.95 -9.71
N ARG A 179 -12.65 -5.17 -10.04
CA ARG A 179 -11.92 -4.36 -11.04
C ARG A 179 -12.55 -4.45 -12.43
N ALA A 180 -12.89 -5.64 -12.88
CA ALA A 180 -13.48 -5.86 -14.21
C ALA A 180 -14.85 -5.18 -14.37
N ASN A 181 -15.61 -5.02 -13.30
CA ASN A 181 -16.93 -4.39 -13.32
C ASN A 181 -16.88 -2.85 -13.23
N LEU A 182 -15.71 -2.24 -13.16
CA LEU A 182 -15.53 -0.78 -13.14
C LEU A 182 -15.46 -0.17 -14.55
N HIS A 183 -15.36 -1.00 -15.59
CA HIS A 183 -15.33 -0.63 -17.01
C HIS A 183 -16.66 -1.03 -17.68
#